data_9f9c7221d59289c2379d56111e910a64
#
_entry.id   9f9c7221d59289c2379d56111e910a64
#
_cell.length_a   1.000
_cell.length_b   1.000
_cell.length_c   1.000
_cell.angle_alpha   90.00
_cell.angle_beta   90.00
_cell.angle_gamma   90.00
#
_symmetry.space_group_name_H-M   'P 1'
#
loop_
_entity.id
_entity.type
_entity.pdbx_description
1 polymer ?
#
loop_
_entity_poly.entity_id
_entity_poly.type
_entity_poly.pdbx_seq_one_letter_code
_entity_poly.pdbx_strand_id
1 'polypeptide(L)'
;MTKNMYTVVGDSPCNEELALRIQAGDKNAAERLISQNEGYLTGLARAYTPWCETEDLKQEAALALLDAAGHFDPTHGTKLLTYATPVMEAAMMDYAAQ
;
A
#
# COMPACT_ATOMS: atom_id res chain seq x y z
N MET A 1 12.41 9.37 22.88
CA MET A 1 11.95 9.50 22.40
C MET A 1 11.62 9.73 22.18
N THR A 2 11.40 9.67 22.13
CA THR A 2 10.85 9.81 21.67
C THR A 2 10.43 9.81 21.33
N LYS A 3 10.34 9.75 21.18
CA LYS A 3 9.69 9.73 20.75
C LYS A 3 9.30 9.32 20.64
N ASN A 4 9.25 9.10 20.85
CA ASN A 4 8.58 8.72 20.65
C ASN A 4 7.97 8.50 21.02
N MET A 5 8.11 8.60 21.56
CA MET A 5 7.33 8.50 21.76
C MET A 5 6.57 8.58 21.32
N TYR A 6 6.67 8.84 20.93
CA TYR A 6 5.71 8.88 20.32
C TYR A 6 5.09 7.87 19.87
N THR A 7 5.40 7.25 19.87
CA THR A 7 4.57 6.31 19.59
C THR A 7 3.41 6.26 20.35
N VAL A 8 2.94 7.19 20.56
CA VAL A 8 1.78 7.33 21.31
C VAL A 8 0.76 6.36 20.87
N VAL A 9 0.08 5.78 21.79
CA VAL A 9 -0.95 4.84 21.50
C VAL A 9 -1.96 5.40 20.59
N GLY A 10 -2.33 4.63 19.60
CA GLY A 10 -3.32 5.05 18.65
C GLY A 10 -2.79 5.87 17.51
N ASP A 11 -1.59 6.36 17.65
CA ASP A 11 -1.02 7.12 16.56
C ASP A 11 -0.49 6.17 15.53
N SER A 12 -1.05 6.23 14.36
CA SER A 12 -0.53 5.50 13.22
C SER A 12 -0.07 6.50 12.20
N PRO A 13 1.12 6.33 11.64
CA PRO A 13 1.54 7.21 10.54
C PRO A 13 0.55 7.05 9.40
N CYS A 14 0.26 8.14 8.71
CA CYS A 14 -0.60 8.07 7.54
C CYS A 14 0.15 7.39 6.40
N ASN A 15 -0.60 6.98 5.38
CA ASN A 15 0.00 6.30 4.23
C ASN A 15 1.09 7.14 3.59
N GLU A 16 0.89 8.44 3.51
CA GLU A 16 1.86 9.33 2.87
C GLU A 16 3.16 9.40 3.65
N GLU A 17 3.06 9.43 4.97
CA GLU A 17 4.26 9.41 5.80
C GLU A 17 5.00 8.09 5.66
N LEU A 18 4.25 6.98 5.60
CA LEU A 18 4.89 5.68 5.41
C LEU A 18 5.59 5.60 4.06
N ALA A 19 5.01 6.20 3.02
CA ALA A 19 5.65 6.23 1.72
C ALA A 19 7.01 6.92 1.80
N LEU A 20 7.08 8.05 2.50
CA LEU A 20 8.34 8.76 2.65
C LEU A 20 9.35 7.94 3.44
N ARG A 21 8.91 7.23 4.47
CA ARG A 21 9.80 6.37 5.23
C ARG A 21 10.32 5.21 4.39
N ILE A 22 9.47 4.66 3.51
CA ILE A 22 9.91 3.61 2.59
C ILE A 22 11.00 4.13 1.69
N GLN A 23 10.82 5.34 1.16
CA GLN A 23 11.82 5.95 0.29
C GLN A 23 13.13 6.18 1.01
N ALA A 24 13.07 6.37 2.33
CA ALA A 24 14.25 6.56 3.15
C ALA A 24 14.89 5.24 3.58
N GLY A 25 14.31 4.11 3.21
CA GLY A 25 14.90 2.81 3.50
C GLY A 25 14.36 2.12 4.73
N ASP A 26 13.25 2.59 5.30
CA ASP A 26 12.67 2.01 6.50
C ASP A 26 11.84 0.78 6.12
N LYS A 27 12.40 -0.40 6.38
CA LYS A 27 11.73 -1.66 6.01
C LYS A 27 10.47 -1.90 6.82
N ASN A 28 10.43 -1.42 8.06
CA ASN A 28 9.24 -1.60 8.88
C ASN A 28 8.08 -0.80 8.34
N ALA A 29 8.36 0.31 7.66
CA ALA A 29 7.30 1.12 7.08
C ALA A 29 6.57 0.38 5.95
N ALA A 30 7.29 -0.46 5.20
CA ALA A 30 6.67 -1.24 4.14
C ALA A 30 5.66 -2.23 4.71
N GLU A 31 6.05 -2.95 5.76
CA GLU A 31 5.14 -3.89 6.41
C GLU A 31 3.93 -3.17 7.00
N ARG A 32 4.19 -2.03 7.60
CA ARG A 32 3.12 -1.25 8.22
C ARG A 32 2.14 -0.75 7.18
N LEU A 33 2.65 -0.31 6.03
CA LEU A 33 1.79 0.18 4.96
C LEU A 33 0.84 -0.91 4.47
N ILE A 34 1.35 -2.11 4.26
CA ILE A 34 0.52 -3.23 3.84
C ILE A 34 -0.50 -3.57 4.92
N SER A 35 -0.03 -3.68 6.16
CA SER A 35 -0.87 -4.09 7.28
C SER A 35 -2.03 -3.12 7.52
N GLN A 36 -1.76 -1.83 7.49
CA GLN A 36 -2.84 -0.88 7.80
C GLN A 36 -3.80 -0.67 6.64
N ASN A 37 -3.48 -1.19 5.46
CA ASN A 37 -4.38 -1.11 4.30
C ASN A 37 -4.93 -2.47 3.89
N GLU A 38 -4.88 -3.43 4.79
CA GLU A 38 -5.30 -4.80 4.51
C GLU A 38 -6.73 -4.87 3.97
N GLY A 39 -7.64 -4.14 4.60
CA GLY A 39 -9.03 -4.15 4.17
C GLY A 39 -9.20 -3.59 2.76
N TYR A 40 -8.47 -2.54 2.45
CA TYR A 40 -8.54 -1.94 1.14
C TYR A 40 -8.02 -2.89 0.07
N LEU A 41 -6.89 -3.55 0.36
CA LEU A 41 -6.32 -4.51 -0.58
C LEU A 41 -7.28 -5.69 -0.83
N THR A 42 -7.90 -6.18 0.24
CA THR A 42 -8.86 -7.27 0.11
C THR A 42 -10.05 -6.84 -0.74
N GLY A 43 -10.53 -5.61 -0.53
CA GLY A 43 -11.65 -5.10 -1.30
C GLY A 43 -11.34 -5.01 -2.79
N LEU A 44 -10.13 -4.54 -3.12
CA LEU A 44 -9.74 -4.49 -4.52
C LEU A 44 -9.63 -5.88 -5.12
N ALA A 45 -9.02 -6.81 -4.37
CA ALA A 45 -8.80 -8.16 -4.89
C ALA A 45 -10.11 -8.88 -5.18
N ARG A 46 -11.13 -8.63 -4.36
CA ARG A 46 -12.41 -9.31 -4.55
C ARG A 46 -13.10 -8.97 -5.85
N ALA A 47 -12.72 -7.86 -6.45
CA ALA A 47 -13.32 -7.48 -7.74
C ALA A 47 -12.93 -8.45 -8.85
N TYR A 48 -11.89 -9.24 -8.63
CA TYR A 48 -11.37 -10.15 -9.66
C TYR A 48 -11.66 -11.61 -9.38
N THR A 49 -12.36 -11.92 -8.31
CA THR A 49 -12.85 -13.28 -8.10
C THR A 49 -14.09 -13.45 -8.95
N PRO A 50 -14.40 -14.63 -9.44
CA PRO A 50 -13.78 -15.92 -9.14
C PRO A 50 -12.62 -16.31 -10.07
N TRP A 51 -12.12 -15.39 -10.86
CA TRP A 51 -11.09 -15.75 -11.84
C TRP A 51 -9.75 -16.08 -11.20
N CYS A 52 -9.47 -15.50 -10.05
CA CYS A 52 -8.21 -15.71 -9.36
C CYS A 52 -8.43 -15.83 -7.87
N GLU A 53 -7.46 -16.45 -7.19
CA GLU A 53 -7.48 -16.51 -5.74
C GLU A 53 -7.30 -15.12 -5.16
N THR A 54 -8.12 -14.79 -4.18
CA THR A 54 -8.04 -13.46 -3.54
C THR A 54 -6.67 -13.19 -2.95
N GLU A 55 -6.06 -14.19 -2.31
CA GLU A 55 -4.76 -13.99 -1.69
C GLU A 55 -3.67 -13.69 -2.71
N ASP A 56 -3.71 -14.35 -3.86
CA ASP A 56 -2.74 -14.08 -4.92
C ASP A 56 -2.90 -12.65 -5.44
N LEU A 57 -4.14 -12.22 -5.63
CA LEU A 57 -4.40 -10.87 -6.10
C LEU A 57 -3.97 -9.83 -5.07
N LYS A 58 -4.20 -10.13 -3.77
CA LYS A 58 -3.74 -9.23 -2.71
C LYS A 58 -2.23 -9.07 -2.73
N GLN A 59 -1.51 -10.15 -2.98
CA GLN A 59 -0.06 -10.06 -3.07
C GLN A 59 0.38 -9.17 -4.23
N GLU A 60 -0.28 -9.32 -5.38
CA GLU A 60 0.05 -8.46 -6.51
C GLU A 60 -0.24 -7.00 -6.20
N ALA A 61 -1.39 -6.74 -5.57
CA ALA A 61 -1.74 -5.39 -5.20
C ALA A 61 -0.77 -4.82 -4.16
N ALA A 62 -0.36 -5.64 -3.19
CA ALA A 62 0.57 -5.19 -2.15
C ALA A 62 1.92 -4.80 -2.75
N LEU A 63 2.42 -5.62 -3.68
CA LEU A 63 3.69 -5.30 -4.33
C LEU A 63 3.58 -4.02 -5.14
N ALA A 64 2.46 -3.83 -5.83
CA ALA A 64 2.23 -2.62 -6.60
C ALA A 64 2.12 -1.39 -5.69
N LEU A 65 1.49 -1.56 -4.51
CA LEU A 65 1.39 -0.47 -3.55
C LEU A 65 2.77 -0.05 -3.07
N LEU A 66 3.65 -1.02 -2.77
CA LEU A 66 4.99 -0.71 -2.33
C LEU A 66 5.79 0.00 -3.42
N ASP A 67 5.63 -0.46 -4.66
CA ASP A 67 6.29 0.19 -5.78
C ASP A 67 5.82 1.63 -5.93
N ALA A 68 4.51 1.83 -5.86
CA ALA A 68 3.95 3.18 -5.96
C ALA A 68 4.43 4.07 -4.82
N ALA A 69 4.52 3.51 -3.61
CA ALA A 69 4.99 4.28 -2.46
C ALA A 69 6.42 4.75 -2.66
N GLY A 70 7.24 3.93 -3.31
CA GLY A 70 8.63 4.27 -3.57
C GLY A 70 8.79 5.43 -4.56
N HIS A 71 7.76 5.73 -5.33
CA HIS A 71 7.79 6.79 -6.32
C HIS A 71 6.85 7.95 -6.00
N PHE A 72 6.15 7.86 -4.87
CA PHE A 72 5.14 8.85 -4.52
C PHE A 72 5.75 10.20 -4.19
N ASP A 73 5.16 11.26 -4.72
CA ASP A 73 5.59 12.62 -4.44
C ASP A 73 4.45 13.37 -3.75
N PRO A 74 4.56 13.61 -2.44
CA PRO A 74 3.48 14.25 -1.70
C PRO A 74 3.23 15.70 -2.11
N THR A 75 4.17 16.33 -2.82
CA THR A 75 3.98 17.71 -3.22
C THR A 75 2.94 17.87 -4.33
N HIS A 76 2.50 16.75 -4.93
CA HIS A 76 1.48 16.82 -5.98
C HIS A 76 0.06 16.91 -5.41
N GLY A 77 -0.08 16.86 -4.08
CA GLY A 77 -1.38 17.08 -3.46
C GLY A 77 -2.35 15.91 -3.54
N THR A 78 -1.89 14.76 -3.99
CA THR A 78 -2.70 13.56 -4.12
C THR A 78 -2.43 12.62 -2.96
N LYS A 79 -3.46 11.92 -2.49
CA LYS A 79 -3.26 10.90 -1.48
C LYS A 79 -2.58 9.69 -2.09
N LEU A 80 -1.81 8.96 -1.25
CA LEU A 80 -1.08 7.79 -1.75
C LEU A 80 -2.02 6.76 -2.38
N LEU A 81 -3.12 6.42 -1.71
CA LEU A 81 -4.01 5.40 -2.26
C LEU A 81 -4.65 5.84 -3.57
N THR A 82 -4.94 7.13 -3.71
CA THR A 82 -5.46 7.65 -4.97
C THR A 82 -4.44 7.46 -6.09
N TYR A 83 -3.19 7.73 -5.78
CA TYR A 83 -2.10 7.58 -6.74
C TYR A 83 -1.85 6.10 -7.05
N ALA A 84 -1.89 5.25 -6.03
CA ALA A 84 -1.49 3.85 -6.15
C ALA A 84 -2.59 2.95 -6.71
N THR A 85 -3.86 3.30 -6.55
CA THR A 85 -4.95 2.42 -6.93
C THR A 85 -4.89 2.00 -8.41
N PRO A 86 -4.69 2.93 -9.37
CA PRO A 86 -4.58 2.49 -10.77
C PRO A 86 -3.41 1.53 -10.99
N VAL A 87 -2.31 1.73 -10.28
CA VAL A 87 -1.15 0.85 -10.40
C VAL A 87 -1.49 -0.55 -9.86
N MET A 88 -2.18 -0.58 -8.71
CA MET A 88 -2.59 -1.85 -8.12
C MET A 88 -3.59 -2.58 -9.03
N GLU A 89 -4.55 -1.84 -9.58
CA GLU A 89 -5.53 -2.46 -10.46
C GLU A 89 -4.88 -3.02 -11.71
N ALA A 90 -3.94 -2.28 -12.30
CA ALA A 90 -3.23 -2.77 -13.46
C ALA A 90 -2.46 -4.05 -13.16
N ALA A 91 -1.82 -4.11 -11.99
CA ALA A 91 -1.08 -5.31 -11.59
C ALA A 91 -2.01 -6.51 -11.43
N MET A 92 -3.17 -6.29 -10.83
CA MET A 92 -4.13 -7.37 -10.64
C MET A 92 -4.71 -7.83 -11.98
N MET A 93 -4.99 -6.89 -12.89
CA MET A 93 -5.49 -7.23 -14.21
C MET A 93 -4.48 -8.04 -15.00
N ASP A 94 -3.22 -7.64 -14.93
CA ASP A 94 -2.15 -8.39 -15.62
C ASP A 94 -2.06 -9.80 -15.08
N TYR A 95 -2.14 -9.94 -13.76
CA TYR A 95 -2.07 -11.25 -13.13
C TYR A 95 -3.27 -12.11 -13.55
N ALA A 96 -4.46 -11.52 -13.55
CA ALA A 96 -5.67 -12.25 -13.89
C ALA A 96 -5.72 -12.68 -15.36
N ALA A 97 -4.99 -11.98 -16.21
CA ALA A 97 -4.98 -12.29 -17.64
C ALA A 97 -4.05 -13.43 -18.03
N GLN A 98 -3.24 -13.90 -17.07
CA GLN A 98 -2.26 -14.95 -17.38
C GLN A 98 -2.86 -16.33 -17.46
#